data_e5f00a79b9b3c37fc5e7d2cb1e321179
#
_entry.id   e5f00a79b9b3c37fc5e7d2cb1e321179
#
_cell.length_a   1.000
_cell.length_b   1.000
_cell.length_c   1.000
_cell.angle_alpha   90.00
_cell.angle_beta   90.00
_cell.angle_gamma   90.00
#
_symmetry.space_group_name_H-M   'P 1'
#
loop_
_entity.id
_entity.type
_entity.pdbx_description
1 polymer ?
#
loop_
_entity_poly.entity_id
_entity_poly.type
_entity_poly.pdbx_seq_one_letter_code
_entity_poly.pdbx_strand_id
1 'polypeptide(L)'
;LLLSNHELGLSDLSQRDFTPIAILATEWISLSASNHSHLKSGKEVMEKLKKNPKSLTIGVAPGLGNNDHLAFVQAAKAYGVDVKKLDFLVYKSGGDLETALLGGHVDVASTAVSEVKTQHQAGKLKVLATTSDKRIQGLEDVPTWKEQGLNIVFPHWRGVMGPKNMSKTERAYWNKTMKKVVQSDQWKKIRQNKDWDAFYKDSYETEAFLNAQQKKYQQLIQDAGF
;
A
#
# COMPACT_ATOMS: atom_id res chain seq x y z
N LEU A 1 5.36 -7.48 -2.40
CA LEU A 1 5.31 -8.90 -2.83
C LEU A 1 6.45 -9.73 -2.24
N LEU A 2 7.74 -9.27 -2.24
CA LEU A 2 8.85 -10.07 -1.72
C LEU A 2 8.60 -10.59 -0.30
N LEU A 3 8.19 -9.73 0.62
CA LEU A 3 7.92 -10.10 2.01
C LEU A 3 6.67 -10.97 2.14
N SER A 4 5.56 -10.55 1.53
CA SER A 4 4.29 -11.26 1.67
C SER A 4 4.26 -12.61 0.98
N ASN A 5 4.84 -12.74 -0.22
CA ASN A 5 4.85 -14.02 -0.93
C ASN A 5 5.64 -15.10 -0.18
N HIS A 6 6.74 -14.70 0.47
CA HIS A 6 7.49 -15.64 1.31
C HIS A 6 6.65 -16.10 2.51
N GLU A 7 6.02 -15.19 3.23
CA GLU A 7 5.17 -15.52 4.39
C GLU A 7 3.94 -16.35 4.04
N LEU A 8 3.42 -16.21 2.82
CA LEU A 8 2.29 -16.97 2.30
C LEU A 8 2.70 -18.33 1.68
N GLY A 9 4.00 -18.66 1.66
CA GLY A 9 4.50 -19.86 0.99
C GLY A 9 4.38 -19.85 -0.52
N LEU A 10 4.18 -18.66 -1.13
CA LEU A 10 4.07 -18.47 -2.58
C LEU A 10 5.45 -18.30 -3.25
N SER A 11 6.52 -18.17 -2.47
CA SER A 11 7.89 -18.04 -2.94
C SER A 11 8.87 -18.52 -1.87
N ASP A 12 9.86 -19.30 -2.28
CA ASP A 12 10.98 -19.68 -1.41
C ASP A 12 11.95 -18.54 -1.14
N LEU A 13 11.89 -17.45 -1.97
CA LEU A 13 12.74 -16.29 -1.84
C LEU A 13 12.25 -15.36 -0.75
N SER A 14 13.14 -15.02 0.16
CA SER A 14 12.95 -14.03 1.22
C SER A 14 13.83 -12.79 0.98
N GLN A 15 13.65 -11.75 1.78
CA GLN A 15 14.57 -10.60 1.77
C GLN A 15 16.03 -10.99 2.09
N ARG A 16 16.27 -12.13 2.78
CA ARG A 16 17.60 -12.61 3.18
C ARG A 16 18.38 -13.21 2.01
N ASP A 17 17.73 -13.44 0.87
CA ASP A 17 18.34 -13.96 -0.34
C ASP A 17 18.89 -12.85 -1.25
N PHE A 18 18.79 -11.61 -0.80
CA PHE A 18 19.25 -10.41 -1.50
C PHE A 18 20.06 -9.52 -0.56
N THR A 19 20.88 -8.66 -1.14
CA THR A 19 21.50 -7.53 -0.45
C THR A 19 20.66 -6.29 -0.68
N PRO A 20 20.08 -5.65 0.36
CA PRO A 20 19.36 -4.39 0.20
C PRO A 20 20.29 -3.29 -0.32
N ILE A 21 19.88 -2.60 -1.40
CA ILE A 21 20.64 -1.49 -1.96
C ILE A 21 20.02 -0.15 -1.54
N ALA A 22 18.76 0.08 -1.87
CA ALA A 22 18.07 1.30 -1.49
C ALA A 22 16.56 1.17 -1.58
N ILE A 23 15.83 1.92 -0.75
CA ILE A 23 14.46 2.32 -1.05
C ILE A 23 14.54 3.71 -1.69
N LEU A 24 13.81 3.90 -2.79
CA LEU A 24 13.91 5.10 -3.62
C LEU A 24 12.69 6.01 -3.51
N ALA A 25 11.52 5.42 -3.33
CA ALA A 25 10.25 6.11 -3.26
C ALA A 25 9.19 5.28 -2.53
N THR A 26 8.11 5.92 -2.16
CA THR A 26 6.89 5.25 -1.70
C THR A 26 5.69 5.76 -2.48
N GLU A 27 4.72 4.93 -2.58
CA GLU A 27 3.36 5.20 -2.98
C GLU A 27 2.44 4.93 -1.78
N TRP A 28 1.20 5.33 -1.85
CA TRP A 28 0.24 5.13 -0.77
C TRP A 28 -0.94 4.32 -1.26
N ILE A 29 -1.57 3.61 -0.34
CA ILE A 29 -2.80 2.87 -0.62
C ILE A 29 -3.99 3.75 -0.25
N SER A 30 -5.01 3.71 -1.10
CA SER A 30 -6.29 4.40 -0.90
C SER A 30 -7.38 3.42 -0.50
N LEU A 31 -8.37 3.90 0.19
CA LEU A 31 -9.69 3.31 0.28
C LEU A 31 -10.65 4.15 -0.55
N SER A 32 -11.28 3.55 -1.53
CA SER A 32 -12.14 4.25 -2.50
C SER A 32 -13.52 3.61 -2.60
N ALA A 33 -14.51 4.41 -2.98
CA ALA A 33 -15.88 3.97 -3.28
C ALA A 33 -16.38 4.63 -4.56
N SER A 34 -17.39 4.05 -5.21
CA SER A 34 -18.07 4.69 -6.33
C SER A 34 -18.65 6.05 -5.89
N ASN A 35 -18.73 7.03 -6.80
CA ASN A 35 -19.33 8.33 -6.50
C ASN A 35 -20.84 8.22 -6.11
N HIS A 36 -21.52 7.18 -6.59
CA HIS A 36 -22.91 6.91 -6.23
C HIS A 36 -23.06 6.24 -4.86
N SER A 37 -22.00 5.78 -4.24
CA SER A 37 -22.03 5.19 -2.90
C SER A 37 -22.44 6.22 -1.85
N HIS A 38 -23.20 5.78 -0.85
CA HIS A 38 -23.55 6.60 0.31
C HIS A 38 -22.41 6.75 1.32
N LEU A 39 -21.33 5.98 1.16
CA LEU A 39 -20.16 6.05 2.04
C LEU A 39 -19.43 7.39 1.87
N LYS A 40 -19.12 8.06 2.99
CA LYS A 40 -18.54 9.41 3.00
C LYS A 40 -17.12 9.47 3.57
N SER A 41 -16.70 8.44 4.32
CA SER A 41 -15.39 8.40 4.96
C SER A 41 -14.91 6.97 5.18
N GLY A 42 -13.59 6.80 5.34
CA GLY A 42 -13.02 5.52 5.73
C GLY A 42 -13.51 5.06 7.10
N LYS A 43 -13.70 6.00 8.03
CA LYS A 43 -14.25 5.71 9.36
C LYS A 43 -15.64 5.08 9.26
N GLU A 44 -16.53 5.62 8.42
CA GLU A 44 -17.87 5.06 8.21
C GLU A 44 -17.83 3.64 7.65
N VAL A 45 -16.90 3.36 6.73
CA VAL A 45 -16.66 1.99 6.23
C VAL A 45 -16.29 1.06 7.38
N MET A 46 -15.36 1.46 8.24
CA MET A 46 -14.93 0.65 9.38
C MET A 46 -16.04 0.46 10.41
N GLU A 47 -16.88 1.46 10.64
CA GLU A 47 -18.06 1.36 11.54
C GLU A 47 -19.08 0.33 11.05
N LYS A 48 -19.37 0.33 9.74
CA LYS A 48 -20.27 -0.67 9.13
C LYS A 48 -19.70 -2.08 9.25
N LEU A 49 -18.43 -2.26 8.88
CA LEU A 49 -17.75 -3.56 8.95
C LEU A 49 -17.59 -4.06 10.38
N LYS A 50 -17.41 -3.19 11.36
CA LYS A 50 -17.37 -3.57 12.77
C LYS A 50 -18.72 -4.11 13.27
N LYS A 51 -19.83 -3.54 12.81
CA LYS A 51 -21.18 -4.02 13.13
C LYS A 51 -21.49 -5.34 12.41
N ASN A 52 -21.15 -5.42 11.14
CA ASN A 52 -21.31 -6.62 10.32
C ASN A 52 -20.15 -6.72 9.29
N PRO A 53 -19.15 -7.59 9.49
CA PRO A 53 -18.01 -7.74 8.60
C PRO A 53 -18.36 -8.10 7.16
N LYS A 54 -19.53 -8.66 6.90
CA LYS A 54 -20.04 -9.03 5.56
C LYS A 54 -20.96 -7.97 4.95
N SER A 55 -21.08 -6.79 5.56
CA SER A 55 -21.98 -5.74 5.08
C SER A 55 -21.49 -4.99 3.85
N LEU A 56 -20.22 -5.15 3.48
CA LEU A 56 -19.59 -4.54 2.31
C LEU A 56 -18.67 -5.54 1.65
N THR A 57 -18.68 -5.54 0.31
CA THR A 57 -17.69 -6.24 -0.52
C THR A 57 -16.45 -5.37 -0.72
N ILE A 58 -15.26 -5.93 -0.52
CA ILE A 58 -13.99 -5.22 -0.55
C ILE A 58 -13.17 -5.72 -1.73
N GLY A 59 -12.95 -4.89 -2.73
CA GLY A 59 -12.10 -5.22 -3.87
C GLY A 59 -10.62 -5.00 -3.56
N VAL A 60 -9.77 -5.95 -3.98
CA VAL A 60 -8.30 -5.88 -3.94
C VAL A 60 -7.69 -6.49 -5.21
N ALA A 61 -6.47 -6.12 -5.56
CA ALA A 61 -5.73 -6.67 -6.70
C ALA A 61 -4.21 -6.69 -6.41
N PRO A 62 -3.43 -7.64 -6.96
CA PRO A 62 -3.87 -8.82 -7.73
C PRO A 62 -4.10 -10.06 -6.87
N GLY A 63 -4.09 -9.97 -5.53
CA GLY A 63 -4.25 -11.14 -4.67
C GLY A 63 -4.31 -10.81 -3.19
N LEU A 64 -4.78 -11.75 -2.39
CA LEU A 64 -4.74 -11.63 -0.93
C LEU A 64 -3.28 -11.68 -0.44
N GLY A 65 -3.00 -11.00 0.69
CA GLY A 65 -1.65 -10.88 1.24
C GLY A 65 -0.74 -9.86 0.54
N ASN A 66 -1.19 -9.21 -0.53
CA ASN A 66 -0.48 -8.10 -1.13
C ASN A 66 -0.67 -6.79 -0.31
N ASN A 67 -0.05 -5.70 -0.75
CA ASN A 67 -0.10 -4.43 -0.03
C ASN A 67 -1.51 -3.84 0.07
N ASP A 68 -2.33 -3.98 -0.97
CA ASP A 68 -3.69 -3.47 -1.02
C ASP A 68 -4.56 -4.15 0.04
N HIS A 69 -4.48 -5.49 0.10
CA HIS A 69 -5.15 -6.29 1.11
C HIS A 69 -4.64 -5.97 2.53
N LEU A 70 -3.31 -6.02 2.75
CA LEU A 70 -2.73 -5.83 4.08
C LEU A 70 -2.92 -4.40 4.62
N ALA A 71 -2.95 -3.38 3.76
CA ALA A 71 -3.27 -2.02 4.17
C ALA A 71 -4.71 -1.90 4.69
N PHE A 72 -5.67 -2.55 4.01
CA PHE A 72 -7.04 -2.61 4.48
C PHE A 72 -7.16 -3.38 5.79
N VAL A 73 -6.55 -4.56 5.88
CA VAL A 73 -6.52 -5.40 7.10
C VAL A 73 -5.96 -4.60 8.28
N GLN A 74 -4.87 -3.84 8.08
CA GLN A 74 -4.30 -3.01 9.14
C GLN A 74 -5.31 -1.96 9.64
N ALA A 75 -6.01 -1.27 8.73
CA ALA A 75 -7.00 -0.27 9.11
C ALA A 75 -8.20 -0.91 9.83
N ALA A 76 -8.73 -2.00 9.30
CA ALA A 76 -9.86 -2.72 9.87
C ALA A 76 -9.53 -3.28 11.27
N LYS A 77 -8.35 -3.90 11.44
CA LYS A 77 -7.89 -4.37 12.75
C LYS A 77 -7.73 -3.22 13.76
N ALA A 78 -7.11 -2.10 13.35
CA ALA A 78 -6.92 -0.94 14.22
C ALA A 78 -8.27 -0.34 14.68
N TYR A 79 -9.33 -0.48 13.88
CA TYR A 79 -10.69 -0.06 14.24
C TYR A 79 -11.43 -1.10 15.10
N GLY A 80 -10.91 -2.32 15.24
CA GLY A 80 -11.51 -3.41 15.99
C GLY A 80 -12.57 -4.20 15.17
N VAL A 81 -12.37 -4.29 13.86
CA VAL A 81 -13.15 -5.16 12.96
C VAL A 81 -12.61 -6.59 13.04
N ASP A 82 -13.48 -7.59 13.00
CA ASP A 82 -13.10 -9.00 12.86
C ASP A 82 -12.66 -9.26 11.40
N VAL A 83 -11.37 -9.12 11.15
CA VAL A 83 -10.79 -9.16 9.80
C VAL A 83 -10.89 -10.52 9.12
N LYS A 84 -11.02 -11.62 9.89
CA LYS A 84 -11.18 -12.98 9.35
C LYS A 84 -12.55 -13.22 8.72
N LYS A 85 -13.51 -12.36 9.00
CA LYS A 85 -14.90 -12.45 8.47
C LYS A 85 -15.17 -11.49 7.32
N LEU A 86 -14.15 -10.70 6.92
CA LEU A 86 -14.31 -9.76 5.80
C LEU A 86 -14.48 -10.50 4.47
N ASP A 87 -15.26 -9.89 3.58
CA ASP A 87 -15.55 -10.41 2.25
C ASP A 87 -14.69 -9.68 1.20
N PHE A 88 -13.64 -10.35 0.73
CA PHE A 88 -12.71 -9.82 -0.27
C PHE A 88 -12.98 -10.43 -1.65
N LEU A 89 -13.12 -9.56 -2.65
CA LEU A 89 -13.13 -9.93 -4.06
C LEU A 89 -11.78 -9.57 -4.69
N VAL A 90 -11.13 -10.58 -5.29
CA VAL A 90 -9.79 -10.44 -5.89
C VAL A 90 -9.92 -10.23 -7.39
N TYR A 91 -9.34 -9.14 -7.89
CA TYR A 91 -9.26 -8.80 -9.31
C TYR A 91 -7.85 -9.03 -9.84
N LYS A 92 -7.70 -9.22 -11.16
CA LYS A 92 -6.40 -9.52 -11.81
C LYS A 92 -5.46 -8.31 -11.82
N SER A 93 -6.02 -7.10 -11.88
CA SER A 93 -5.26 -5.85 -11.95
C SER A 93 -6.01 -4.70 -11.27
N GLY A 94 -5.30 -3.59 -10.97
CA GLY A 94 -5.93 -2.37 -10.47
C GLY A 94 -6.95 -1.78 -11.44
N GLY A 95 -6.71 -1.85 -12.75
CA GLY A 95 -7.67 -1.40 -13.76
C GLY A 95 -8.95 -2.22 -13.79
N ASP A 96 -8.88 -3.56 -13.63
CA ASP A 96 -10.07 -4.40 -13.49
C ASP A 96 -10.84 -4.05 -12.22
N LEU A 97 -10.13 -3.83 -11.12
CA LEU A 97 -10.72 -3.43 -9.84
C LEU A 97 -11.36 -2.05 -9.94
N GLU A 98 -10.72 -1.08 -10.59
CA GLU A 98 -11.29 0.25 -10.83
C GLU A 98 -12.60 0.14 -11.63
N THR A 99 -12.60 -0.65 -12.70
CA THR A 99 -13.79 -0.90 -13.53
C THR A 99 -14.92 -1.50 -12.70
N ALA A 100 -14.59 -2.48 -11.85
CA ALA A 100 -15.57 -3.12 -10.97
C ALA A 100 -16.15 -2.14 -9.93
N LEU A 101 -15.31 -1.26 -9.37
CA LEU A 101 -15.75 -0.22 -8.43
C LEU A 101 -16.67 0.79 -9.10
N LEU A 102 -16.34 1.25 -10.29
CA LEU A 102 -17.16 2.18 -11.08
C LEU A 102 -18.50 1.55 -11.48
N GLY A 103 -18.50 0.25 -11.79
CA GLY A 103 -19.69 -0.53 -12.12
C GLY A 103 -20.55 -0.95 -10.92
N GLY A 104 -20.10 -0.68 -9.67
CA GLY A 104 -20.82 -1.07 -8.47
C GLY A 104 -20.77 -2.57 -8.14
N HIS A 105 -19.78 -3.29 -8.70
CA HIS A 105 -19.56 -4.72 -8.42
C HIS A 105 -18.82 -4.98 -7.11
N VAL A 106 -18.23 -3.94 -6.52
CA VAL A 106 -17.68 -3.90 -5.16
C VAL A 106 -18.12 -2.61 -4.50
N ASP A 107 -18.31 -2.64 -3.17
CA ASP A 107 -18.72 -1.45 -2.41
C ASP A 107 -17.54 -0.50 -2.18
N VAL A 108 -16.36 -1.07 -1.92
CA VAL A 108 -15.12 -0.34 -1.71
C VAL A 108 -13.94 -1.06 -2.35
N ALA A 109 -12.91 -0.31 -2.71
CA ALA A 109 -11.66 -0.82 -3.23
C ALA A 109 -10.48 -0.31 -2.40
N SER A 110 -9.54 -1.21 -2.08
CA SER A 110 -8.24 -0.86 -1.53
C SER A 110 -7.21 -1.05 -2.63
N THR A 111 -6.60 0.05 -3.08
CA THR A 111 -5.63 0.04 -4.20
C THR A 111 -4.70 1.24 -4.15
N ALA A 112 -3.63 1.23 -4.97
CA ALA A 112 -2.68 2.33 -5.01
C ALA A 112 -3.35 3.66 -5.42
N VAL A 113 -2.93 4.76 -4.79
CA VAL A 113 -3.47 6.10 -5.06
C VAL A 113 -3.34 6.48 -6.54
N SER A 114 -2.22 6.12 -7.19
CA SER A 114 -1.99 6.42 -8.61
C SER A 114 -3.03 5.79 -9.55
N GLU A 115 -3.69 4.71 -9.13
CA GLU A 115 -4.71 4.02 -9.92
C GLU A 115 -6.08 4.72 -9.88
N VAL A 116 -6.38 5.47 -8.81
CA VAL A 116 -7.71 6.07 -8.59
C VAL A 116 -7.74 7.59 -8.61
N LYS A 117 -6.58 8.25 -8.52
CA LYS A 117 -6.47 9.71 -8.39
C LYS A 117 -7.18 10.45 -9.51
N THR A 118 -6.95 10.06 -10.76
CA THR A 118 -7.55 10.70 -11.94
C THR A 118 -9.08 10.57 -11.93
N GLN A 119 -9.61 9.43 -11.55
CA GLN A 119 -11.06 9.21 -11.49
C GLN A 119 -11.70 9.97 -10.31
N HIS A 120 -10.98 10.09 -9.20
CA HIS A 120 -11.42 10.92 -8.08
C HIS A 120 -11.51 12.39 -8.49
N GLN A 121 -10.47 12.92 -9.11
CA GLN A 121 -10.44 14.31 -9.63
C GLN A 121 -11.50 14.56 -10.70
N ALA A 122 -11.87 13.54 -11.47
CA ALA A 122 -12.95 13.59 -12.45
C ALA A 122 -14.35 13.41 -11.83
N GLY A 123 -14.46 13.21 -10.50
CA GLY A 123 -15.72 13.01 -9.80
C GLY A 123 -16.43 11.69 -10.10
N LYS A 124 -15.73 10.69 -10.65
CA LYS A 124 -16.30 9.37 -10.99
C LYS A 124 -16.29 8.40 -9.82
N LEU A 125 -15.33 8.52 -8.92
CA LEU A 125 -15.24 7.81 -7.66
C LEU A 125 -14.83 8.76 -6.53
N LYS A 126 -14.90 8.29 -5.30
CA LYS A 126 -14.47 9.01 -4.10
C LYS A 126 -13.34 8.24 -3.42
N VAL A 127 -12.21 8.90 -3.17
CA VAL A 127 -11.20 8.39 -2.25
C VAL A 127 -11.62 8.81 -0.83
N LEU A 128 -11.83 7.83 0.04
CA LEU A 128 -12.36 8.02 1.39
C LEU A 128 -11.29 8.15 2.46
N ALA A 129 -10.12 7.57 2.21
CA ALA A 129 -8.95 7.62 3.09
C ALA A 129 -7.68 7.24 2.35
N THR A 130 -6.53 7.69 2.83
CA THR A 130 -5.21 7.26 2.38
C THR A 130 -4.35 6.76 3.54
N THR A 131 -3.40 5.86 3.24
CA THR A 131 -2.46 5.32 4.23
C THR A 131 -1.24 6.19 4.47
N SER A 132 -1.20 7.39 3.88
CA SER A 132 -0.11 8.34 4.02
C SER A 132 -0.10 9.00 5.40
N ASP A 133 1.08 9.50 5.77
CA ASP A 133 1.25 10.27 7.02
C ASP A 133 0.63 11.67 6.95
N LYS A 134 0.58 12.24 5.74
CA LYS A 134 0.01 13.55 5.41
C LYS A 134 -0.87 13.43 4.19
N ARG A 135 -1.75 14.42 3.96
CA ARG A 135 -2.54 14.51 2.72
C ARG A 135 -1.63 14.56 1.50
N ILE A 136 -2.07 13.93 0.43
CA ILE A 136 -1.28 13.76 -0.80
C ILE A 136 -1.53 14.96 -1.71
N GLN A 137 -0.48 15.43 -2.35
CA GLN A 137 -0.56 16.52 -3.33
C GLN A 137 -1.52 16.15 -4.49
N GLY A 138 -2.47 17.05 -4.76
CA GLY A 138 -3.55 16.84 -5.72
C GLY A 138 -4.71 15.96 -5.22
N LEU A 139 -4.72 15.65 -3.90
CA LEU A 139 -5.80 15.01 -3.15
C LEU A 139 -5.93 15.68 -1.77
N GLU A 140 -5.87 17.02 -1.76
CA GLU A 140 -5.90 17.81 -0.53
C GLU A 140 -7.25 17.73 0.21
N ASP A 141 -8.30 17.37 -0.49
CA ASP A 141 -9.63 17.09 0.05
C ASP A 141 -9.76 15.71 0.73
N VAL A 142 -8.84 14.78 0.44
CA VAL A 142 -8.87 13.40 0.95
C VAL A 142 -8.14 13.30 2.30
N PRO A 143 -8.84 12.90 3.38
CA PRO A 143 -8.20 12.73 4.67
C PRO A 143 -7.35 11.45 4.72
N THR A 144 -6.32 11.46 5.53
CA THR A 144 -5.56 10.27 5.92
C THR A 144 -6.32 9.44 6.96
N TRP A 145 -5.92 8.18 7.16
CA TRP A 145 -6.43 7.39 8.28
C TRP A 145 -6.13 8.03 9.64
N LYS A 146 -4.98 8.70 9.78
CA LYS A 146 -4.63 9.43 11.01
C LYS A 146 -5.62 10.53 11.33
N GLU A 147 -6.00 11.34 10.35
CA GLU A 147 -7.00 12.39 10.51
C GLU A 147 -8.39 11.86 10.86
N GLN A 148 -8.66 10.59 10.53
CA GLN A 148 -9.89 9.89 10.89
C GLN A 148 -9.80 9.10 12.21
N GLY A 149 -8.72 9.30 12.99
CA GLY A 149 -8.53 8.72 14.32
C GLY A 149 -7.84 7.36 14.34
N LEU A 150 -7.35 6.86 13.21
CA LEU A 150 -6.58 5.61 13.13
C LEU A 150 -5.10 5.92 12.91
N ASN A 151 -4.28 5.74 13.94
CA ASN A 151 -2.84 5.98 13.86
C ASN A 151 -2.12 4.89 13.05
N ILE A 152 -2.41 4.84 11.76
CA ILE A 152 -1.76 3.93 10.82
C ILE A 152 -1.08 4.69 9.69
N VAL A 153 0.06 4.14 9.25
CA VAL A 153 0.76 4.50 8.02
C VAL A 153 1.18 3.21 7.35
N PHE A 154 0.88 3.09 6.06
CA PHE A 154 1.25 1.91 5.28
C PHE A 154 1.95 2.33 3.98
N PRO A 155 3.30 2.41 3.96
CA PRO A 155 4.03 2.76 2.76
C PRO A 155 4.04 1.61 1.76
N HIS A 156 3.69 1.88 0.52
CA HIS A 156 3.89 0.97 -0.59
C HIS A 156 5.22 1.31 -1.29
N TRP A 157 6.31 0.89 -0.68
CA TRP A 157 7.66 1.29 -1.06
C TRP A 157 8.18 0.64 -2.34
N ARG A 158 9.09 1.35 -3.02
CA ARG A 158 9.82 0.94 -4.21
C ARG A 158 11.32 0.96 -3.89
N GLY A 159 12.01 -0.14 -4.16
CA GLY A 159 13.42 -0.26 -3.83
C GLY A 159 14.19 -1.12 -4.83
N VAL A 160 15.49 -1.14 -4.65
CA VAL A 160 16.45 -1.93 -5.42
C VAL A 160 17.17 -2.89 -4.49
N MET A 161 17.26 -4.14 -4.92
CA MET A 161 17.98 -5.21 -4.25
C MET A 161 19.10 -5.70 -5.18
N GLY A 162 20.22 -6.08 -4.61
CA GLY A 162 21.32 -6.72 -5.31
C GLY A 162 21.41 -8.22 -4.99
N PRO A 163 22.33 -8.93 -5.66
CA PRO A 163 22.63 -10.33 -5.34
C PRO A 163 22.96 -10.53 -3.87
N LYS A 164 22.74 -11.73 -3.37
CA LYS A 164 23.14 -12.11 -2.00
C LYS A 164 24.65 -11.92 -1.79
N ASN A 165 25.02 -11.48 -0.59
CA ASN A 165 26.43 -11.36 -0.17
C ASN A 165 27.27 -10.35 -0.96
N MET A 166 26.70 -9.25 -1.41
CA MET A 166 27.48 -8.14 -1.96
C MET A 166 28.52 -7.66 -0.95
N SER A 167 29.71 -7.37 -1.43
CA SER A 167 30.82 -6.83 -0.62
C SER A 167 30.52 -5.43 -0.08
N LYS A 168 31.25 -5.01 0.95
CA LYS A 168 31.15 -3.64 1.49
C LYS A 168 31.46 -2.58 0.43
N THR A 169 32.41 -2.85 -0.47
CA THR A 169 32.79 -1.95 -1.56
C THR A 169 31.67 -1.78 -2.58
N GLU A 170 31.03 -2.87 -2.98
CA GLU A 170 29.87 -2.83 -3.90
C GLU A 170 28.70 -2.10 -3.27
N ARG A 171 28.39 -2.38 -2.00
CA ARG A 171 27.34 -1.66 -1.26
C ARG A 171 27.63 -0.16 -1.18
N ALA A 172 28.86 0.23 -0.90
CA ALA A 172 29.28 1.63 -0.86
C ALA A 172 29.16 2.32 -2.23
N TYR A 173 29.53 1.64 -3.30
CA TYR A 173 29.36 2.13 -4.67
C TYR A 173 27.88 2.40 -4.99
N TRP A 174 27.01 1.42 -4.70
CA TRP A 174 25.58 1.56 -4.97
C TRP A 174 24.91 2.61 -4.08
N ASN A 175 25.28 2.72 -2.81
CA ASN A 175 24.80 3.79 -1.94
C ASN A 175 25.09 5.17 -2.52
N LYS A 176 26.34 5.39 -2.98
CA LYS A 176 26.75 6.65 -3.62
C LYS A 176 25.96 6.90 -4.91
N THR A 177 25.76 5.86 -5.71
CA THR A 177 25.03 5.92 -6.99
C THR A 177 23.56 6.24 -6.77
N MET A 178 22.88 5.50 -5.90
CA MET A 178 21.44 5.69 -5.63
C MET A 178 21.17 7.05 -4.99
N LYS A 179 22.06 7.54 -4.12
CA LYS A 179 21.96 8.89 -3.57
C LYS A 179 22.01 9.96 -4.66
N LYS A 180 22.86 9.82 -5.67
CA LYS A 180 22.89 10.73 -6.84
C LYS A 180 21.61 10.63 -7.67
N VAL A 181 21.13 9.40 -7.90
CA VAL A 181 19.89 9.17 -8.66
C VAL A 181 18.72 9.91 -8.00
N VAL A 182 18.50 9.71 -6.70
CA VAL A 182 17.32 10.32 -6.02
C VAL A 182 17.40 11.84 -5.90
N GLN A 183 18.58 12.42 -6.03
CA GLN A 183 18.80 13.86 -6.03
C GLN A 183 18.64 14.49 -7.42
N SER A 184 18.65 13.69 -8.50
CA SER A 184 18.56 14.18 -9.87
C SER A 184 17.17 14.75 -10.20
N ASP A 185 17.12 15.77 -11.07
CA ASP A 185 15.85 16.33 -11.53
C ASP A 185 15.06 15.35 -12.39
N GLN A 186 15.75 14.44 -13.10
CA GLN A 186 15.10 13.37 -13.85
C GLN A 186 14.31 12.44 -12.91
N TRP A 187 14.90 12.04 -11.78
CA TRP A 187 14.20 11.20 -10.80
C TRP A 187 13.02 11.93 -10.15
N LYS A 188 13.18 13.22 -9.82
CA LYS A 188 12.08 14.05 -9.29
C LYS A 188 10.90 14.09 -10.26
N LYS A 189 11.15 14.29 -11.57
CA LYS A 189 10.11 14.26 -12.61
C LYS A 189 9.44 12.88 -12.71
N ILE A 190 10.22 11.79 -12.68
CA ILE A 190 9.68 10.42 -12.71
C ILE A 190 8.75 10.20 -11.52
N ARG A 191 9.17 10.57 -10.30
CA ARG A 191 8.33 10.43 -9.10
C ARG A 191 7.02 11.19 -9.22
N GLN A 192 7.10 12.46 -9.63
CA GLN A 192 5.92 13.31 -9.82
C GLN A 192 4.94 12.71 -10.83
N ASN A 193 5.43 12.22 -11.96
CA ASN A 193 4.60 11.58 -12.99
C ASN A 193 3.97 10.25 -12.54
N LYS A 194 4.52 9.64 -11.50
CA LYS A 194 4.03 8.38 -10.93
C LYS A 194 3.24 8.55 -9.63
N ASP A 195 3.04 9.78 -9.17
CA ASP A 195 2.45 10.09 -7.87
C ASP A 195 3.18 9.39 -6.69
N TRP A 196 4.51 9.30 -6.79
CA TRP A 196 5.36 8.72 -5.76
C TRP A 196 5.98 9.79 -4.87
N ASP A 197 5.94 9.59 -3.58
CA ASP A 197 6.63 10.45 -2.62
C ASP A 197 8.11 10.09 -2.47
N ALA A 198 8.91 11.08 -2.07
CA ALA A 198 10.30 10.85 -1.72
C ALA A 198 10.39 9.99 -0.46
N PHE A 199 11.07 8.86 -0.55
CA PHE A 199 11.24 7.93 0.57
C PHE A 199 12.59 7.22 0.41
N TYR A 200 13.67 8.00 0.39
CA TYR A 200 15.01 7.44 0.24
C TYR A 200 15.50 6.84 1.55
N LYS A 201 16.04 5.63 1.45
CA LYS A 201 16.81 4.94 2.46
C LYS A 201 18.04 4.32 1.81
N ASP A 202 19.20 4.49 2.42
CA ASP A 202 20.40 3.81 1.95
C ASP A 202 20.36 2.31 2.25
N SER A 203 21.41 1.59 1.91
CA SER A 203 21.46 0.14 2.06
C SER A 203 21.26 -0.33 3.50
N TYR A 204 21.82 0.38 4.49
CA TYR A 204 21.73 0.01 5.90
C TYR A 204 20.36 0.36 6.48
N GLU A 205 19.86 1.54 6.16
CA GLU A 205 18.52 1.97 6.52
C GLU A 205 17.43 1.09 5.89
N THR A 206 17.68 0.65 4.63
CA THR A 206 16.79 -0.29 3.92
C THR A 206 16.75 -1.64 4.61
N GLU A 207 17.89 -2.18 5.02
CA GLU A 207 17.97 -3.45 5.75
C GLU A 207 17.19 -3.40 7.07
N ALA A 208 17.39 -2.36 7.86
CA ALA A 208 16.64 -2.15 9.10
C ALA A 208 15.14 -2.00 8.86
N PHE A 209 14.76 -1.23 7.84
CA PHE A 209 13.37 -1.04 7.44
C PHE A 209 12.70 -2.35 7.00
N LEU A 210 13.36 -3.15 6.15
CA LEU A 210 12.82 -4.43 5.69
C LEU A 210 12.64 -5.43 6.84
N ASN A 211 13.57 -5.47 7.81
CA ASN A 211 13.43 -6.31 9.00
C ASN A 211 12.20 -5.91 9.86
N ALA A 212 11.94 -4.61 9.98
CA ALA A 212 10.75 -4.11 10.67
C ALA A 212 9.47 -4.43 9.88
N GLN A 213 9.49 -4.24 8.55
CA GLN A 213 8.36 -4.56 7.69
C GLN A 213 8.05 -6.06 7.69
N GLN A 214 9.05 -6.95 7.69
CA GLN A 214 8.86 -8.39 7.76
C GLN A 214 7.97 -8.77 8.95
N LYS A 215 8.32 -8.31 10.15
CA LYS A 215 7.53 -8.57 11.36
C LYS A 215 6.10 -8.05 11.25
N LYS A 216 5.94 -6.85 10.70
CA LYS A 216 4.62 -6.26 10.49
C LYS A 216 3.77 -7.07 9.51
N TYR A 217 4.36 -7.52 8.40
CA TYR A 217 3.66 -8.32 7.39
C TYR A 217 3.27 -9.69 7.94
N GLN A 218 4.16 -10.37 8.65
CA GLN A 218 3.87 -11.63 9.35
C GLN A 218 2.63 -11.49 10.25
N GLN A 219 2.61 -10.45 11.08
CA GLN A 219 1.49 -10.22 11.98
C GLN A 219 0.18 -9.95 11.22
N LEU A 220 0.21 -9.11 10.17
CA LEU A 220 -0.99 -8.79 9.39
C LEU A 220 -1.52 -9.99 8.61
N ILE A 221 -0.64 -10.85 8.09
CA ILE A 221 -1.00 -12.08 7.39
C ILE A 221 -1.67 -13.06 8.34
N GLN A 222 -1.10 -13.28 9.54
CA GLN A 222 -1.71 -14.11 10.60
C GLN A 222 -3.07 -13.54 11.05
N ASP A 223 -3.16 -12.22 11.22
CA ASP A 223 -4.42 -11.56 11.61
C ASP A 223 -5.51 -11.75 10.55
N ALA A 224 -5.13 -11.74 9.27
CA ALA A 224 -6.05 -11.99 8.15
C ALA A 224 -6.47 -13.45 8.01
N GLY A 225 -5.81 -14.36 8.74
CA GLY A 225 -6.18 -15.78 8.77
C GLY A 225 -5.42 -16.69 7.81
N PHE A 226 -4.23 -16.25 7.35
CA PHE A 226 -3.31 -17.05 6.53
C PHE A 226 -2.17 -17.64 7.32
#